data_f0ec6e15c2a0df465885d68eab654421
#
_entry.id   f0ec6e15c2a0df465885d68eab654421
#
_cell.length_a   1.000
_cell.length_b   1.000
_cell.length_c   1.000
_cell.angle_alpha   90.00
_cell.angle_beta   90.00
_cell.angle_gamma   90.00
#
_symmetry.space_group_name_H-M   'P 1'
#
loop_
_entity.id
_entity.type
_entity.pdbx_description
1 polymer ?
#
loop_
_entity_poly.entity_id
_entity_poly.type
_entity_poly.pdbx_seq_one_letter_code
_entity_poly.pdbx_strand_id
1 'polypeptide(L)'
;MSVLSREELRAALATEPPLVEGLDQHRQLQPNGIDLRVDRVQRLTSPGLLGAADNVREPAAREDVEVDKDGWWDLHRGAYVITYQEKLNLPTDVMALARPRSTLLRSGIAIHTAVWDAGYSGRGEGLLSVLNARGYRLQRGARVLQLVFFRLSSPTSEGYRGRYHGENAG
;
A
#
# COMPACT_ATOMS: atom_id res chain seq x y z
N MET A 1 13.84 -18.16 1.69
CA MET A 1 13.10 -16.87 1.79
C MET A 1 13.46 -16.23 3.12
N SER A 2 13.92 -15.00 3.12
CA SER A 2 14.29 -14.24 4.33
C SER A 2 13.63 -12.86 4.31
N VAL A 3 13.35 -12.32 5.50
CA VAL A 3 12.90 -10.94 5.66
C VAL A 3 14.10 -10.02 5.54
N LEU A 4 13.98 -8.92 4.79
CA LEU A 4 15.04 -7.92 4.71
C LEU A 4 15.16 -7.16 6.05
N SER A 5 16.37 -7.11 6.58
CA SER A 5 16.73 -6.33 7.74
C SER A 5 16.73 -4.82 7.41
N ARG A 6 16.80 -3.99 8.45
CA ARG A 6 16.91 -2.52 8.30
C ARG A 6 18.12 -2.11 7.44
N GLU A 7 19.25 -2.80 7.61
CA GLU A 7 20.50 -2.55 6.90
C GLU A 7 20.38 -2.92 5.43
N GLU A 8 19.75 -4.06 5.11
CA GLU A 8 19.47 -4.47 3.73
C GLU A 8 18.48 -3.51 3.06
N LEU A 9 17.43 -3.08 3.78
CA LEU A 9 16.50 -2.06 3.29
C LEU A 9 17.21 -0.74 3.01
N ARG A 10 18.10 -0.28 3.89
CA ARG A 10 18.89 0.94 3.66
C ARG A 10 19.76 0.83 2.41
N ALA A 11 20.39 -0.32 2.19
CA ALA A 11 21.15 -0.58 0.97
C ALA A 11 20.27 -0.56 -0.28
N ALA A 12 19.08 -1.19 -0.23
CA ALA A 12 18.13 -1.21 -1.34
C ALA A 12 17.49 0.17 -1.63
N LEU A 13 17.41 1.05 -0.63
CA LEU A 13 16.97 2.45 -0.82
C LEU A 13 18.05 3.33 -1.48
N ALA A 14 19.30 2.89 -1.55
CA ALA A 14 20.40 3.59 -2.19
C ALA A 14 20.66 3.12 -3.65
N THR A 15 19.86 2.19 -4.17
CA THR A 15 19.95 1.73 -5.57
C THR A 15 19.26 2.70 -6.54
N GLU A 16 19.47 2.50 -7.86
CA GLU A 16 18.78 3.24 -8.93
C GLU A 16 18.02 2.25 -9.83
N PRO A 17 16.69 2.27 -9.88
CA PRO A 17 15.81 3.05 -9.00
C PRO A 17 15.87 2.56 -7.53
N PRO A 18 15.56 3.41 -6.54
CA PRO A 18 15.49 2.97 -5.15
C PRO A 18 14.30 2.03 -4.94
N LEU A 19 14.42 1.10 -3.98
CA LEU A 19 13.35 0.15 -3.63
C LEU A 19 12.02 0.87 -3.34
N VAL A 20 12.09 2.05 -2.71
CA VAL A 20 10.93 2.91 -2.41
C VAL A 20 11.31 4.37 -2.65
N GLU A 21 10.54 5.05 -3.50
CA GLU A 21 10.68 6.49 -3.78
C GLU A 21 9.77 7.32 -2.86
N GLY A 22 10.17 8.56 -2.59
CA GLY A 22 9.38 9.51 -1.79
C GLY A 22 9.42 9.28 -0.28
N LEU A 23 10.41 8.55 0.21
CA LEU A 23 10.52 8.10 1.60
C LEU A 23 11.25 9.12 2.49
N ASP A 24 10.69 9.41 3.67
CA ASP A 24 11.43 9.98 4.81
C ASP A 24 12.04 8.84 5.63
N GLN A 25 13.32 8.51 5.37
CA GLN A 25 13.99 7.38 6.02
C GLN A 25 14.04 7.50 7.54
N HIS A 26 14.13 8.71 8.10
CA HIS A 26 14.18 8.90 9.55
C HIS A 26 12.88 8.48 10.24
N ARG A 27 11.75 8.70 9.60
CA ARG A 27 10.43 8.44 10.18
C ARG A 27 9.84 7.09 9.74
N GLN A 28 10.17 6.61 8.54
CA GLN A 28 9.46 5.49 7.90
C GLN A 28 10.26 4.19 7.89
N LEU A 29 11.61 4.23 7.94
CA LEU A 29 12.43 3.01 7.97
C LEU A 29 12.39 2.37 9.36
N GLN A 30 11.75 1.19 9.45
CA GLN A 30 11.56 0.41 10.65
C GLN A 30 12.58 -0.74 10.74
N PRO A 31 12.74 -1.44 11.88
CA PRO A 31 13.66 -2.59 12.01
C PRO A 31 13.40 -3.71 10.97
N ASN A 32 12.14 -3.96 10.61
CA ASN A 32 11.73 -5.08 9.75
C ASN A 32 10.85 -4.64 8.58
N GLY A 33 10.98 -3.40 8.11
CA GLY A 33 10.14 -2.92 7.01
C GLY A 33 10.10 -1.41 6.87
N ILE A 34 9.17 -0.94 6.07
CA ILE A 34 8.98 0.48 5.76
C ILE A 34 7.52 0.84 5.99
N ASP A 35 7.30 1.92 6.75
CA ASP A 35 5.95 2.48 6.94
C ASP A 35 5.54 3.27 5.68
N LEU A 36 4.36 2.99 5.11
CA LEU A 36 3.78 3.77 4.02
C LEU A 36 2.77 4.79 4.56
N ARG A 37 2.70 5.93 3.87
CA ARG A 37 1.79 7.04 4.19
C ARG A 37 0.59 7.04 3.25
N VAL A 38 -0.58 7.39 3.78
CA VAL A 38 -1.79 7.57 2.98
C VAL A 38 -1.72 8.90 2.21
N ASP A 39 -2.04 8.84 0.91
CA ASP A 39 -2.15 10.02 0.03
C ASP A 39 -3.60 10.37 -0.28
N ARG A 40 -4.42 9.39 -0.61
CA ARG A 40 -5.81 9.54 -1.06
C ARG A 40 -6.70 8.51 -0.40
N VAL A 41 -7.94 8.90 -0.15
CA VAL A 41 -9.01 8.03 0.35
C VAL A 41 -10.20 8.14 -0.58
N GLN A 42 -10.72 7.01 -1.06
CA GLN A 42 -11.84 6.93 -1.99
C GLN A 42 -12.94 6.04 -1.43
N ARG A 43 -14.18 6.46 -1.58
CA ARG A 43 -15.38 5.68 -1.29
C ARG A 43 -15.79 4.85 -2.51
N LEU A 44 -16.20 3.60 -2.27
CA LEU A 44 -16.79 2.74 -3.30
C LEU A 44 -18.22 3.20 -3.59
N THR A 45 -18.58 3.35 -4.88
CA THR A 45 -19.86 3.90 -5.32
C THR A 45 -20.67 2.95 -6.20
N SER A 46 -20.11 1.81 -6.60
CA SER A 46 -20.80 0.78 -7.36
C SER A 46 -20.40 -0.62 -6.90
N PRO A 47 -21.14 -1.68 -7.27
CA PRO A 47 -20.62 -3.03 -7.19
C PRO A 47 -19.43 -3.21 -8.14
N GLY A 48 -18.55 -4.17 -7.83
CA GLY A 48 -17.52 -4.67 -8.73
C GLY A 48 -17.93 -6.02 -9.31
N LEU A 49 -17.19 -6.48 -10.33
CA LEU A 49 -17.39 -7.76 -10.99
C LEU A 49 -16.06 -8.47 -11.19
N LEU A 50 -16.02 -9.76 -10.86
CA LEU A 50 -14.91 -10.65 -11.19
C LEU A 50 -15.49 -11.98 -11.71
N GLY A 51 -15.25 -12.28 -12.98
CA GLY A 51 -15.64 -13.53 -13.59
C GLY A 51 -14.50 -14.55 -13.61
N ALA A 52 -14.80 -15.76 -14.05
CA ALA A 52 -13.80 -16.84 -14.18
C ALA A 52 -12.82 -16.61 -15.35
N ALA A 53 -13.21 -15.85 -16.37
CA ALA A 53 -12.33 -15.49 -17.48
C ALA A 53 -11.56 -14.19 -17.14
N ASP A 54 -10.28 -14.12 -17.50
CA ASP A 54 -9.38 -13.02 -17.16
C ASP A 54 -9.83 -11.63 -17.63
N ASN A 55 -10.61 -11.57 -18.73
CA ASN A 55 -11.15 -10.34 -19.29
C ASN A 55 -12.46 -9.90 -18.62
N VAL A 56 -13.08 -10.73 -17.77
CA VAL A 56 -14.31 -10.41 -17.05
C VAL A 56 -13.94 -9.86 -15.66
N ARG A 57 -13.54 -8.57 -15.65
CA ARG A 57 -13.07 -7.90 -14.44
C ARG A 57 -13.39 -6.41 -14.48
N GLU A 58 -14.23 -5.98 -13.54
CA GLU A 58 -14.60 -4.58 -13.38
C GLU A 58 -14.53 -4.20 -11.91
N PRO A 59 -13.50 -3.45 -11.48
CA PRO A 59 -13.44 -2.91 -10.13
C PRO A 59 -14.61 -1.95 -9.88
N ALA A 60 -15.06 -1.87 -8.64
CA ALA A 60 -16.07 -0.90 -8.23
C ALA A 60 -15.65 0.53 -8.60
N ALA A 61 -16.59 1.35 -9.02
CA ALA A 61 -16.39 2.79 -9.20
C ALA A 61 -16.09 3.46 -7.85
N ARG A 62 -15.36 4.57 -7.88
CA ARG A 62 -14.86 5.25 -6.69
C ARG A 62 -15.01 6.75 -6.80
N GLU A 63 -15.20 7.40 -5.66
CA GLU A 63 -15.19 8.86 -5.51
C GLU A 63 -14.23 9.26 -4.40
N ASP A 64 -13.51 10.35 -4.59
CA ASP A 64 -12.63 10.89 -3.56
C ASP A 64 -13.45 11.34 -2.35
N VAL A 65 -12.96 11.00 -1.17
CA VAL A 65 -13.49 11.56 0.08
C VAL A 65 -12.83 12.93 0.29
N GLU A 66 -13.66 13.94 0.49
CA GLU A 66 -13.17 15.29 0.73
C GLU A 66 -12.31 15.35 1.98
N VAL A 67 -11.20 16.07 1.88
CA VAL A 67 -10.28 16.36 2.97
C VAL A 67 -10.53 17.78 3.45
N ASP A 68 -10.52 18.02 4.75
CA ASP A 68 -10.66 19.35 5.31
C ASP A 68 -9.41 20.22 5.03
N LYS A 69 -9.52 21.51 5.35
CA LYS A 69 -8.42 22.51 5.13
C LYS A 69 -7.10 22.15 5.85
N ASP A 70 -7.16 21.32 6.88
CA ASP A 70 -6.01 20.89 7.68
C ASP A 70 -5.52 19.48 7.28
N GLY A 71 -6.07 18.92 6.20
CA GLY A 71 -5.68 17.64 5.62
C GLY A 71 -6.28 16.41 6.31
N TRP A 72 -7.43 16.56 7.00
CA TRP A 72 -8.08 15.45 7.68
C TRP A 72 -9.29 14.91 6.92
N TRP A 73 -9.44 13.60 6.94
CA TRP A 73 -10.66 12.89 6.57
C TRP A 73 -11.43 12.49 7.82
N ASP A 74 -12.74 12.75 7.86
CA ASP A 74 -13.68 12.19 8.82
C ASP A 74 -14.36 10.97 8.20
N LEU A 75 -13.86 9.78 8.52
CA LEU A 75 -14.28 8.53 7.90
C LEU A 75 -15.37 7.86 8.77
N HIS A 76 -16.55 7.68 8.20
CA HIS A 76 -17.62 6.89 8.81
C HIS A 76 -17.33 5.39 8.69
N ARG A 77 -18.08 4.57 9.44
CA ARG A 77 -18.01 3.11 9.29
C ARG A 77 -18.26 2.71 7.84
N GLY A 78 -17.34 1.92 7.27
CA GLY A 78 -17.41 1.52 5.88
C GLY A 78 -16.08 1.02 5.33
N ALA A 79 -16.08 0.77 4.02
CA ALA A 79 -14.93 0.34 3.25
C ALA A 79 -14.48 1.45 2.29
N TYR A 80 -13.17 1.68 2.24
CA TYR A 80 -12.54 2.71 1.43
C TYR A 80 -11.33 2.13 0.71
N VAL A 81 -11.02 2.64 -0.47
CA VAL A 81 -9.74 2.37 -1.12
C VAL A 81 -8.80 3.51 -0.77
N ILE A 82 -7.59 3.18 -0.34
CA ILE A 82 -6.53 4.15 -0.06
C ILE A 82 -5.37 3.95 -1.03
N THR A 83 -4.76 5.06 -1.47
CA THR A 83 -3.52 5.07 -2.26
C THR A 83 -2.38 5.55 -1.37
N TYR A 84 -1.18 4.97 -1.54
CA TYR A 84 0.00 5.36 -0.77
C TYR A 84 0.80 6.47 -1.47
N GLN A 85 1.53 7.28 -0.69
CA GLN A 85 2.39 8.35 -1.22
C GLN A 85 3.64 7.78 -1.89
N GLU A 86 4.18 6.71 -1.34
CA GLU A 86 5.43 6.11 -1.77
C GLU A 86 5.21 5.26 -3.04
N LYS A 87 6.16 5.38 -3.97
CA LYS A 87 6.24 4.47 -5.12
C LYS A 87 7.20 3.33 -4.79
N LEU A 88 6.79 2.11 -5.07
CA LEU A 88 7.61 0.93 -4.92
C LEU A 88 8.28 0.57 -6.26
N ASN A 89 9.50 0.02 -6.20
CA ASN A 89 10.20 -0.57 -7.33
C ASN A 89 10.83 -1.88 -6.84
N LEU A 90 10.06 -2.96 -6.91
CA LEU A 90 10.51 -4.28 -6.45
C LEU A 90 11.38 -4.95 -7.51
N PRO A 91 12.60 -5.36 -7.18
CA PRO A 91 13.41 -6.19 -8.07
C PRO A 91 12.81 -7.60 -8.19
N THR A 92 13.27 -8.38 -9.14
CA THR A 92 12.72 -9.71 -9.44
C THR A 92 13.02 -10.78 -8.39
N ASP A 93 13.79 -10.46 -7.35
CA ASP A 93 14.12 -11.32 -6.22
C ASP A 93 13.48 -10.89 -4.89
N VAL A 94 12.65 -9.83 -4.90
CA VAL A 94 12.01 -9.30 -3.69
C VAL A 94 10.51 -9.16 -3.90
N MET A 95 9.72 -9.71 -2.96
CA MET A 95 8.30 -9.47 -2.84
C MET A 95 7.99 -8.74 -1.54
N ALA A 96 6.75 -8.23 -1.39
CA ALA A 96 6.36 -7.58 -0.14
C ALA A 96 4.93 -7.94 0.31
N LEU A 97 4.74 -7.95 1.63
CA LEU A 97 3.46 -8.07 2.30
C LEU A 97 3.32 -6.95 3.33
N ALA A 98 2.10 -6.60 3.66
CA ALA A 98 1.87 -5.49 4.58
C ALA A 98 0.93 -5.83 5.74
N ARG A 99 1.07 -5.03 6.81
CA ARG A 99 0.17 -5.03 7.98
C ARG A 99 -0.15 -3.60 8.40
N PRO A 100 -1.39 -3.34 8.87
CA PRO A 100 -1.72 -2.03 9.41
C PRO A 100 -0.88 -1.72 10.66
N ARG A 101 -0.60 -0.44 10.86
CA ARG A 101 0.07 -0.02 12.09
C ARG A 101 -0.83 -0.25 13.31
N SER A 102 -0.20 -0.53 14.43
CA SER A 102 -0.86 -0.95 15.67
C SER A 102 -1.90 0.05 16.20
N THR A 103 -1.74 1.36 15.95
CA THR A 103 -2.70 2.39 16.34
C THR A 103 -4.02 2.23 15.59
N LEU A 104 -3.98 1.93 14.29
CA LEU A 104 -5.19 1.69 13.50
C LEU A 104 -5.92 0.45 14.02
N LEU A 105 -5.19 -0.65 14.17
CA LEU A 105 -5.74 -1.90 14.68
C LEU A 105 -6.49 -1.70 16.02
N ARG A 106 -5.87 -0.97 16.97
CA ARG A 106 -6.45 -0.68 18.29
C ARG A 106 -7.62 0.28 18.24
N SER A 107 -7.79 0.99 17.13
CA SER A 107 -8.93 1.91 16.92
C SER A 107 -10.07 1.28 16.12
N GLY A 108 -9.98 -0.03 15.82
CA GLY A 108 -10.98 -0.73 15.02
C GLY A 108 -10.87 -0.43 13.52
N ILE A 109 -9.65 -0.17 13.03
CA ILE A 109 -9.36 0.08 11.62
C ILE A 109 -8.50 -1.06 11.09
N ALA A 110 -8.93 -1.66 9.99
CA ALA A 110 -8.16 -2.67 9.27
C ALA A 110 -7.70 -2.13 7.92
N ILE A 111 -6.53 -2.59 7.47
CA ILE A 111 -6.06 -2.39 6.10
C ILE A 111 -5.72 -3.77 5.54
N HIS A 112 -6.33 -4.10 4.40
CA HIS A 112 -6.05 -5.30 3.63
C HIS A 112 -5.36 -4.92 2.34
N THR A 113 -4.38 -5.69 1.94
CA THR A 113 -3.62 -5.47 0.71
C THR A 113 -3.55 -6.77 -0.10
N ALA A 114 -3.34 -6.64 -1.40
CA ALA A 114 -2.84 -7.72 -2.21
C ALA A 114 -1.34 -7.97 -1.90
N VAL A 115 -0.77 -8.95 -2.57
CA VAL A 115 0.68 -9.17 -2.58
C VAL A 115 1.33 -8.14 -3.51
N TRP A 116 2.45 -7.58 -3.12
CA TRP A 116 3.34 -6.89 -4.03
C TRP A 116 4.35 -7.90 -4.57
N ASP A 117 4.08 -8.35 -5.77
CA ASP A 117 4.91 -9.35 -6.46
C ASP A 117 6.28 -8.80 -6.86
N ALA A 118 7.26 -9.68 -6.98
CA ALA A 118 8.58 -9.35 -7.51
C ALA A 118 8.47 -8.73 -8.92
N GLY A 119 9.18 -7.64 -9.16
CA GLY A 119 9.10 -6.87 -10.39
C GLY A 119 7.98 -5.83 -10.45
N TYR A 120 7.17 -5.68 -9.40
CA TYR A 120 6.16 -4.63 -9.33
C TYR A 120 6.79 -3.23 -9.23
N SER A 121 6.24 -2.27 -9.97
CA SER A 121 6.53 -0.84 -9.82
C SER A 121 5.22 -0.06 -9.83
N GLY A 122 5.06 0.91 -8.92
CA GLY A 122 3.87 1.75 -8.82
C GLY A 122 3.59 2.24 -7.40
N ARG A 123 2.56 3.09 -7.27
CA ARG A 123 1.95 3.45 -5.98
C ARG A 123 0.77 2.54 -5.74
N GLY A 124 0.94 1.57 -4.84
CA GLY A 124 -0.07 0.57 -4.55
C GLY A 124 -1.28 1.13 -3.79
N GLU A 125 -2.30 0.30 -3.73
CA GLU A 125 -3.56 0.59 -3.03
C GLU A 125 -3.81 -0.42 -1.91
N GLY A 126 -4.69 -0.05 -0.99
CA GLY A 126 -5.18 -0.93 0.07
C GLY A 126 -6.66 -0.70 0.35
N LEU A 127 -7.31 -1.73 0.86
CA LEU A 127 -8.67 -1.64 1.37
C LEU A 127 -8.63 -1.22 2.84
N LEU A 128 -9.04 0.00 3.15
CA LEU A 128 -9.23 0.50 4.51
C LEU A 128 -10.65 0.19 4.97
N SER A 129 -10.79 -0.56 6.05
CA SER A 129 -12.07 -0.86 6.67
C SER A 129 -12.19 -0.15 8.01
N VAL A 130 -13.15 0.77 8.13
CA VAL A 130 -13.52 1.43 9.38
C VAL A 130 -14.60 0.60 10.05
N LEU A 131 -14.21 -0.24 11.03
CA LEU A 131 -15.11 -1.10 11.79
C LEU A 131 -15.67 -0.38 13.02
N ASN A 132 -14.99 0.66 13.51
CA ASN A 132 -15.41 1.47 14.63
C ASN A 132 -16.71 2.22 14.29
N ALA A 133 -17.79 1.97 15.05
CA ALA A 133 -19.09 2.59 14.80
C ALA A 133 -19.10 4.12 15.00
N ARG A 134 -18.10 4.65 15.73
CA ARG A 134 -17.90 6.09 15.92
C ARG A 134 -17.12 6.77 14.80
N GLY A 135 -16.67 5.99 13.79
CA GLY A 135 -15.82 6.48 12.73
C GLY A 135 -14.34 6.58 13.11
N TYR A 136 -13.58 7.24 12.25
CA TYR A 136 -12.14 7.46 12.45
C TYR A 136 -11.67 8.72 11.73
N ARG A 137 -10.85 9.53 12.39
CA ARG A 137 -10.18 10.66 11.77
C ARG A 137 -8.79 10.26 11.31
N LEU A 138 -8.51 10.46 10.03
CA LEU A 138 -7.23 10.13 9.41
C LEU A 138 -6.68 11.37 8.71
N GLN A 139 -5.41 11.68 8.92
CA GLN A 139 -4.77 12.81 8.26
C GLN A 139 -3.98 12.34 7.04
N ARG A 140 -4.01 13.10 5.96
CA ARG A 140 -3.17 12.90 4.78
C ARG A 140 -1.70 12.90 5.18
N GLY A 141 -0.91 11.97 4.66
CA GLY A 141 0.48 11.78 5.04
C GLY A 141 0.69 11.01 6.35
N ALA A 142 -0.37 10.58 7.03
CA ALA A 142 -0.23 9.68 8.18
C ALA A 142 0.34 8.33 7.74
N ARG A 143 1.25 7.75 8.56
CA ARG A 143 1.78 6.41 8.34
C ARG A 143 0.73 5.38 8.77
N VAL A 144 0.26 4.59 7.84
CA VAL A 144 -0.90 3.70 8.06
C VAL A 144 -0.56 2.21 8.00
N LEU A 145 0.52 1.87 7.30
CA LEU A 145 0.85 0.51 6.93
C LEU A 145 2.35 0.28 7.10
N GLN A 146 2.76 -0.87 7.62
CA GLN A 146 4.14 -1.34 7.54
C GLN A 146 4.25 -2.40 6.46
N LEU A 147 5.11 -2.15 5.48
CA LEU A 147 5.46 -3.07 4.41
C LEU A 147 6.70 -3.87 4.81
N VAL A 148 6.59 -5.19 4.77
CA VAL A 148 7.66 -6.14 5.07
C VAL A 148 8.13 -6.77 3.76
N PHE A 149 9.42 -6.74 3.50
CA PHE A 149 10.04 -7.23 2.27
C PHE A 149 10.68 -8.59 2.49
N PHE A 150 10.48 -9.48 1.53
CA PHE A 150 10.97 -10.85 1.55
C PHE A 150 11.86 -11.11 0.34
N ARG A 151 13.08 -11.57 0.59
CA ARG A 151 13.94 -12.07 -0.48
C ARG A 151 13.50 -13.46 -0.90
N LEU A 152 13.29 -13.65 -2.19
CA LEU A 152 12.99 -14.97 -2.76
C LEU A 152 14.24 -15.85 -2.72
N SER A 153 14.05 -17.18 -2.73
CA SER A 153 15.14 -18.16 -2.78
C SER A 153 15.95 -18.09 -4.09
N SER A 154 15.31 -17.62 -5.16
CA SER A 154 15.91 -17.28 -6.45
C SER A 154 15.09 -16.19 -7.12
N PRO A 155 15.68 -15.34 -7.96
CA PRO A 155 14.92 -14.37 -8.76
C PRO A 155 13.90 -15.08 -9.65
N THR A 156 12.74 -14.47 -9.84
CA THR A 156 11.80 -14.93 -10.87
C THR A 156 12.30 -14.54 -12.26
N SER A 157 12.12 -15.42 -13.23
CA SER A 157 12.52 -15.16 -14.62
C SER A 157 11.72 -14.03 -15.27
N GLU A 158 10.46 -13.86 -14.83
CA GLU A 158 9.57 -12.80 -15.26
C GLU A 158 9.03 -12.05 -14.04
N GLY A 159 9.27 -10.74 -13.99
CA GLY A 159 8.68 -9.87 -12.98
C GLY A 159 7.20 -9.63 -13.26
N TYR A 160 6.50 -9.04 -12.28
CA TYR A 160 5.09 -8.69 -12.39
C TYR A 160 4.80 -7.84 -13.64
N ARG A 161 3.87 -8.30 -14.48
CA ARG A 161 3.38 -7.62 -15.68
C ARG A 161 1.86 -7.47 -15.70
N GLY A 162 1.23 -7.58 -14.53
CA GLY A 162 -0.22 -7.49 -14.40
C GLY A 162 -0.76 -6.08 -14.63
N ARG A 163 -2.08 -5.96 -14.60
CA ARG A 163 -2.85 -4.73 -14.87
C ARG A 163 -2.39 -3.51 -14.05
N TYR A 164 -1.89 -3.73 -12.86
CA TYR A 164 -1.53 -2.67 -11.91
C TYR A 164 -0.03 -2.31 -11.93
N HIS A 165 0.72 -2.80 -12.92
CA HIS A 165 2.10 -2.35 -13.12
C HIS A 165 2.10 -0.89 -13.58
N GLY A 166 2.82 -0.02 -12.86
CA GLY A 166 2.84 1.41 -13.14
C GLY A 166 1.61 2.18 -12.62
N GLU A 167 0.75 1.56 -11.78
CA GLU A 167 -0.44 2.24 -11.26
C GLU A 167 -0.07 3.46 -10.41
N ASN A 168 -0.91 4.51 -10.52
CA ASN A 168 -0.79 5.76 -9.77
C ASN A 168 0.61 6.40 -9.83
N ALA A 169 1.41 6.14 -10.88
CA ALA A 169 2.80 6.60 -10.99
C ALA A 169 2.96 8.02 -11.56
N GLY A 170 1.85 8.67 -11.97
CA GLY A 170 1.81 10.03 -12.48
C GLY A 170 1.83 11.09 -11.40
#